data_9e2d9911ca49bbbb434d09541ace801d
#
_entry.id   9e2d9911ca49bbbb434d09541ace801d
#
_cell.length_a   1.000
_cell.length_b   1.000
_cell.length_c   1.000
_cell.angle_alpha   90.00
_cell.angle_beta   90.00
_cell.angle_gamma   90.00
#
_symmetry.space_group_name_H-M   'P 1'
#
loop_
_entity.id
_entity.type
_entity.pdbx_description
1 polymer ?
#
loop_
_entity_poly.entity_id
_entity_poly.type
_entity_poly.pdbx_seq_one_letter_code
_entity_poly.pdbx_strand_id
1 'polypeptide(L)'
;MRPAPLLVLTDRFRCTRRLTDVIGTAVDCGARAVVLREKDLAEAERRDLAEELRAMLEPVGGVLICAGRCGEAVHLSAADDFPDVRPSMVGRSCHCAAEVTQAAAEGCDYVTVSPVFLTASKPGYGPALDVDGLARLARHTPAAYALGGVQPADVGACLAAGAYGVAVMGPVMADPRLVAAYLSALQAVPA
;
A
#
# COMPACT_ATOMS: atom_id res chain seq x y z
N MET A 1 -2.25 15.07 -1.90
CA MET A 1 -1.46 14.46 -3.03
C MET A 1 -1.66 12.95 -2.98
N ARG A 2 -1.68 12.22 -4.10
CA ARG A 2 -1.89 10.76 -4.09
C ARG A 2 -0.59 10.06 -4.46
N PRO A 3 -0.26 8.91 -3.84
CA PRO A 3 0.88 8.10 -4.28
C PRO A 3 0.62 7.46 -5.67
N ALA A 4 1.67 6.89 -6.26
CA ALA A 4 1.56 6.14 -7.52
C ALA A 4 0.52 5.01 -7.42
N PRO A 5 -0.14 4.60 -8.53
CA PRO A 5 -1.19 3.57 -8.51
C PRO A 5 -0.78 2.20 -7.98
N LEU A 6 0.51 1.90 -7.92
CA LEU A 6 1.07 0.73 -7.26
C LEU A 6 1.70 1.12 -5.92
N LEU A 7 1.17 0.62 -4.80
CA LEU A 7 1.77 0.70 -3.48
C LEU A 7 2.47 -0.63 -3.15
N VAL A 8 3.75 -0.58 -2.80
CA VAL A 8 4.49 -1.75 -2.32
C VAL A 8 4.62 -1.67 -0.80
N LEU A 9 4.02 -2.60 -0.08
CA LEU A 9 4.11 -2.69 1.39
C LEU A 9 5.25 -3.63 1.77
N THR A 10 6.08 -3.24 2.73
CA THR A 10 7.17 -4.07 3.21
C THR A 10 6.71 -5.11 4.23
N ASP A 11 7.40 -6.24 4.25
CA ASP A 11 7.36 -7.29 5.26
C ASP A 11 8.67 -8.10 5.13
N ARG A 12 9.68 -7.78 5.97
CA ARG A 12 11.00 -8.40 5.89
C ARG A 12 11.00 -9.90 6.13
N PHE A 13 10.00 -10.42 6.86
CA PHE A 13 9.87 -11.86 7.13
C PHE A 13 9.44 -12.67 5.90
N ARG A 14 8.95 -11.99 4.86
CA ARG A 14 8.57 -12.60 3.57
C ARG A 14 9.64 -12.47 2.51
N CYS A 15 10.72 -11.76 2.82
CA CYS A 15 11.84 -11.58 1.90
C CYS A 15 12.75 -12.81 1.90
N THR A 16 13.24 -13.19 0.72
CA THR A 16 14.25 -14.25 0.56
C THR A 16 15.69 -13.72 0.70
N ARG A 17 15.86 -12.40 0.80
CA ARG A 17 17.12 -11.67 0.95
C ARG A 17 16.87 -10.40 1.77
N ARG A 18 17.90 -9.53 1.96
CA ARG A 18 17.72 -8.28 2.71
C ARG A 18 16.58 -7.44 2.12
N LEU A 19 15.77 -6.82 2.97
CA LEU A 19 14.64 -5.99 2.54
C LEU A 19 15.09 -4.85 1.59
N THR A 20 16.23 -4.24 1.86
CA THR A 20 16.81 -3.17 1.02
C THR A 20 17.12 -3.65 -0.39
N ASP A 21 17.63 -4.89 -0.55
CA ASP A 21 17.91 -5.49 -1.87
C ASP A 21 16.60 -5.78 -2.65
N VAL A 22 15.57 -6.21 -1.90
CA VAL A 22 14.23 -6.46 -2.48
C VAL A 22 13.62 -5.13 -2.96
N ILE A 23 13.65 -4.09 -2.13
CA ILE A 23 13.09 -2.79 -2.49
C ILE A 23 13.91 -2.12 -3.60
N GLY A 24 15.25 -2.20 -3.57
CA GLY A 24 16.08 -1.69 -4.66
C GLY A 24 15.68 -2.30 -6.01
N THR A 25 15.54 -3.64 -6.06
CA THR A 25 15.05 -4.33 -7.28
C THR A 25 13.62 -3.91 -7.65
N ALA A 26 12.72 -3.71 -6.69
CA ALA A 26 11.36 -3.23 -6.95
C ALA A 26 11.36 -1.82 -7.57
N VAL A 27 12.24 -0.92 -7.08
CA VAL A 27 12.43 0.44 -7.60
C VAL A 27 12.99 0.40 -9.02
N ASP A 28 13.97 -0.46 -9.30
CA ASP A 28 14.51 -0.69 -10.65
C ASP A 28 13.43 -1.20 -11.62
N CYS A 29 12.51 -2.03 -11.13
CA CYS A 29 11.34 -2.51 -11.88
C CYS A 29 10.20 -1.49 -11.99
N GLY A 30 10.35 -0.28 -11.42
CA GLY A 30 9.42 0.83 -11.60
C GLY A 30 8.55 1.17 -10.37
N ALA A 31 8.76 0.56 -9.21
CA ALA A 31 8.05 0.98 -7.99
C ALA A 31 8.38 2.45 -7.66
N ARG A 32 7.34 3.23 -7.31
CA ARG A 32 7.45 4.66 -6.98
C ARG A 32 6.78 5.02 -5.65
N ALA A 33 6.10 4.08 -5.01
CA ALA A 33 5.51 4.29 -3.70
C ALA A 33 5.70 3.04 -2.82
N VAL A 34 6.38 3.20 -1.71
CA VAL A 34 6.69 2.13 -0.76
C VAL A 34 6.15 2.51 0.61
N VAL A 35 5.43 1.58 1.25
CA VAL A 35 4.96 1.71 2.64
C VAL A 35 5.85 0.86 3.54
N LEU A 36 6.65 1.48 4.38
CA LEU A 36 7.51 0.83 5.36
C LEU A 36 6.66 0.37 6.56
N ARG A 37 6.44 -0.94 6.72
CA ARG A 37 5.56 -1.53 7.75
C ARG A 37 6.26 -2.22 8.91
N GLU A 38 7.56 -2.21 8.99
CA GLU A 38 8.37 -2.90 9.99
C GLU A 38 8.14 -2.33 11.42
N LYS A 39 6.89 -2.48 11.95
CA LYS A 39 6.47 -1.92 13.24
C LYS A 39 7.14 -2.57 14.47
N ASP A 40 7.70 -3.75 14.29
CA ASP A 40 8.39 -4.54 15.32
C ASP A 40 9.87 -4.19 15.46
N LEU A 41 10.44 -3.41 14.53
CA LEU A 41 11.78 -2.87 14.68
C LEU A 41 11.84 -1.79 15.75
N ALA A 42 12.97 -1.70 16.45
CA ALA A 42 13.27 -0.57 17.30
C ALA A 42 13.24 0.74 16.49
N GLU A 43 12.87 1.84 17.13
CA GLU A 43 12.68 3.13 16.45
C GLU A 43 13.94 3.58 15.68
N ALA A 44 15.12 3.40 16.26
CA ALA A 44 16.38 3.74 15.61
C ALA A 44 16.60 2.91 14.34
N GLU A 45 16.46 1.58 14.43
CA GLU A 45 16.63 0.67 13.29
C GLU A 45 15.62 0.98 12.17
N ARG A 46 14.36 1.29 12.55
CA ARG A 46 13.32 1.63 11.58
C ARG A 46 13.60 2.97 10.90
N ARG A 47 14.17 3.94 11.63
CA ARG A 47 14.59 5.23 11.07
C ARG A 47 15.74 5.05 10.08
N ASP A 48 16.77 4.29 10.46
CA ASP A 48 17.92 4.04 9.58
C ASP A 48 17.48 3.32 8.29
N LEU A 49 16.61 2.31 8.41
CA LEU A 49 16.00 1.64 7.27
C LEU A 49 15.15 2.60 6.41
N ALA A 50 14.41 3.50 7.04
CA ALA A 50 13.63 4.51 6.30
C ALA A 50 14.52 5.46 5.51
N GLU A 51 15.69 5.85 6.04
CA GLU A 51 16.67 6.67 5.34
C GLU A 51 17.27 5.92 4.14
N GLU A 52 17.64 4.64 4.30
CA GLU A 52 18.11 3.81 3.18
C GLU A 52 17.07 3.71 2.06
N LEU A 53 15.81 3.42 2.39
CA LEU A 53 14.74 3.29 1.40
C LEU A 53 14.38 4.64 0.74
N ARG A 54 14.44 5.72 1.48
CA ARG A 54 14.21 7.07 0.94
C ARG A 54 15.27 7.43 -0.09
N ALA A 55 16.55 7.15 0.21
CA ALA A 55 17.67 7.40 -0.71
C ALA A 55 17.54 6.62 -2.03
N MET A 56 16.87 5.46 -2.03
CA MET A 56 16.59 4.67 -3.25
C MET A 56 15.42 5.25 -4.06
N LEU A 57 14.43 5.83 -3.38
CA LEU A 57 13.20 6.34 -4.01
C LEU A 57 13.34 7.76 -4.55
N GLU A 58 14.07 8.63 -3.86
CA GLU A 58 14.22 10.04 -4.21
C GLU A 58 14.73 10.26 -5.65
N PRO A 59 15.79 9.58 -6.15
CA PRO A 59 16.32 9.79 -7.50
C PRO A 59 15.31 9.47 -8.62
N VAL A 60 14.29 8.66 -8.33
CA VAL A 60 13.26 8.25 -9.29
C VAL A 60 11.92 8.97 -9.06
N GLY A 61 11.89 10.00 -8.21
CA GLY A 61 10.68 10.73 -7.85
C GLY A 61 9.66 9.88 -7.08
N GLY A 62 10.14 8.85 -6.39
CA GLY A 62 9.31 7.98 -5.56
C GLY A 62 9.08 8.55 -4.16
N VAL A 63 8.14 7.96 -3.44
CA VAL A 63 7.77 8.35 -2.07
C VAL A 63 7.88 7.15 -1.12
N LEU A 64 8.51 7.39 0.04
CA LEU A 64 8.46 6.50 1.19
C LEU A 64 7.36 6.96 2.13
N ILE A 65 6.46 6.06 2.47
CA ILE A 65 5.36 6.26 3.41
C ILE A 65 5.63 5.40 4.65
N CYS A 66 5.64 5.97 5.83
CA CYS A 66 5.91 5.24 7.06
C CYS A 66 4.60 4.74 7.71
N ALA A 67 4.51 3.46 8.03
CA ALA A 67 3.37 2.95 8.79
C ALA A 67 3.41 3.48 10.23
N GLY A 68 2.30 4.03 10.72
CA GLY A 68 2.17 4.68 12.01
C GLY A 68 1.98 6.19 11.88
N ARG A 69 2.22 6.93 12.99
CA ARG A 69 1.88 8.35 13.10
C ARG A 69 3.05 9.31 12.85
N CYS A 70 4.27 8.79 12.73
CA CYS A 70 5.50 9.59 12.64
C CYS A 70 6.09 9.54 11.23
N GLY A 71 6.34 10.70 10.64
CA GLY A 71 6.93 10.85 9.31
C GLY A 71 6.27 11.96 8.49
N GLU A 72 6.90 12.31 7.38
CA GLU A 72 6.35 13.31 6.44
C GLU A 72 5.17 12.75 5.64
N ALA A 73 5.22 11.48 5.28
CA ALA A 73 4.13 10.72 4.70
C ALA A 73 3.84 9.49 5.56
N VAL A 74 2.59 9.28 5.95
CA VAL A 74 2.20 8.23 6.89
C VAL A 74 1.07 7.35 6.37
N HIS A 75 1.07 6.09 6.83
CA HIS A 75 -0.03 5.16 6.65
C HIS A 75 -0.54 4.68 8.00
N LEU A 76 -1.73 5.11 8.36
CA LEU A 76 -2.39 4.79 9.61
C LEU A 76 -3.05 3.40 9.54
N SER A 77 -3.08 2.67 10.65
CA SER A 77 -4.00 1.54 10.79
C SER A 77 -5.44 2.04 10.97
N ALA A 78 -6.42 1.14 10.90
CA ALA A 78 -7.82 1.49 11.14
C ALA A 78 -8.03 2.07 12.56
N ALA A 79 -7.21 1.63 13.53
CA ALA A 79 -7.33 2.02 14.95
C ALA A 79 -6.43 3.19 15.37
N ASP A 80 -5.54 3.67 14.50
CA ASP A 80 -4.65 4.78 14.86
C ASP A 80 -5.44 6.10 14.87
N ASP A 81 -5.20 6.95 15.86
CA ASP A 81 -5.70 8.32 15.86
C ASP A 81 -5.07 9.14 14.72
N PHE A 82 -5.81 10.11 14.21
CA PHE A 82 -5.25 11.05 13.24
C PHE A 82 -4.18 11.94 13.92
N PRO A 83 -3.02 12.21 13.26
CA PRO A 83 -1.97 13.04 13.84
C PRO A 83 -2.44 14.48 14.09
N ASP A 84 -2.05 15.07 15.26
CA ASP A 84 -2.37 16.46 15.60
C ASP A 84 -1.79 17.46 14.60
N VAL A 85 -0.58 17.17 14.09
CA VAL A 85 0.05 17.90 12.99
C VAL A 85 -0.08 17.05 11.74
N ARG A 86 -0.81 17.56 10.73
CA ARG A 86 -1.07 16.84 9.49
C ARG A 86 0.23 16.63 8.71
N PRO A 87 0.62 15.37 8.42
CA PRO A 87 1.69 15.05 7.49
C PRO A 87 1.38 15.51 6.05
N SER A 88 2.41 15.58 5.19
CA SER A 88 2.24 15.93 3.78
C SER A 88 1.35 14.96 3.01
N MET A 89 1.31 13.70 3.46
CA MET A 89 0.44 12.65 2.92
C MET A 89 -0.02 11.73 4.05
N VAL A 90 -1.32 11.42 4.08
CA VAL A 90 -1.91 10.50 5.05
C VAL A 90 -2.73 9.45 4.33
N GLY A 91 -2.35 8.18 4.49
CA GLY A 91 -3.16 7.03 4.11
C GLY A 91 -3.72 6.30 5.32
N ARG A 92 -4.78 5.50 5.14
CA ARG A 92 -5.37 4.68 6.20
C ARG A 92 -5.78 3.31 5.69
N SER A 93 -5.55 2.28 6.51
CA SER A 93 -6.12 0.95 6.27
C SER A 93 -7.60 0.94 6.64
N CYS A 94 -8.46 0.43 5.74
CA CYS A 94 -9.90 0.33 5.95
C CYS A 94 -10.41 -1.06 5.55
N HIS A 95 -11.38 -1.56 6.33
CA HIS A 95 -11.96 -2.90 6.17
C HIS A 95 -13.49 -2.87 6.02
N CYS A 96 -14.11 -1.72 6.26
CA CYS A 96 -15.56 -1.53 6.19
C CYS A 96 -15.92 -0.09 5.80
N ALA A 97 -17.20 0.15 5.49
CA ALA A 97 -17.69 1.45 5.07
C ALA A 97 -17.52 2.54 6.13
N ALA A 98 -17.69 2.20 7.41
CA ALA A 98 -17.52 3.16 8.50
C ALA A 98 -16.08 3.69 8.56
N GLU A 99 -15.08 2.83 8.43
CA GLU A 99 -13.67 3.21 8.42
C GLU A 99 -13.29 4.06 7.19
N VAL A 100 -13.84 3.74 6.02
CA VAL A 100 -13.64 4.55 4.80
C VAL A 100 -14.26 5.93 4.95
N THR A 101 -15.48 6.02 5.52
CA THR A 101 -16.17 7.28 5.78
C THR A 101 -15.38 8.13 6.80
N GLN A 102 -14.88 7.51 7.86
CA GLN A 102 -14.04 8.17 8.85
C GLN A 102 -12.76 8.71 8.19
N ALA A 103 -12.05 7.88 7.43
CA ALA A 103 -10.82 8.29 6.73
C ALA A 103 -11.06 9.49 5.79
N ALA A 104 -12.21 9.50 5.09
CA ALA A 104 -12.60 10.62 4.25
C ALA A 104 -12.90 11.89 5.07
N ALA A 105 -13.60 11.76 6.21
CA ALA A 105 -13.91 12.89 7.10
C ALA A 105 -12.64 13.48 7.75
N GLU A 106 -11.66 12.64 8.08
CA GLU A 106 -10.35 13.06 8.59
C GLU A 106 -9.46 13.69 7.50
N GLY A 107 -9.86 13.58 6.23
CA GLY A 107 -9.12 14.12 5.09
C GLY A 107 -7.90 13.27 4.70
N CYS A 108 -7.96 11.95 4.86
CA CYS A 108 -6.93 11.06 4.33
C CYS A 108 -6.79 11.23 2.80
N ASP A 109 -5.56 11.20 2.29
CA ASP A 109 -5.29 11.34 0.86
C ASP A 109 -5.62 10.07 0.08
N TYR A 110 -5.53 8.91 0.75
CA TYR A 110 -5.89 7.61 0.20
C TYR A 110 -6.26 6.61 1.30
N VAL A 111 -6.92 5.53 0.90
CA VAL A 111 -7.15 4.38 1.77
C VAL A 111 -6.69 3.07 1.12
N THR A 112 -6.27 2.09 1.91
CA THR A 112 -6.18 0.71 1.45
C THR A 112 -7.42 -0.04 1.91
N VAL A 113 -8.12 -0.69 0.99
CA VAL A 113 -9.32 -1.51 1.26
C VAL A 113 -8.90 -2.98 1.28
N SER A 114 -9.09 -3.67 2.41
CA SER A 114 -8.59 -5.04 2.58
C SER A 114 -9.42 -5.90 3.54
N PRO A 115 -9.35 -7.24 3.40
CA PRO A 115 -8.75 -7.97 2.28
C PRO A 115 -9.73 -8.07 1.10
N VAL A 116 -9.27 -7.76 -0.13
CA VAL A 116 -10.14 -7.92 -1.32
C VAL A 116 -10.25 -9.38 -1.71
N PHE A 117 -9.14 -10.11 -1.75
CA PHE A 117 -9.10 -11.55 -1.99
C PHE A 117 -8.49 -12.28 -0.80
N LEU A 118 -8.70 -13.59 -0.73
CA LEU A 118 -8.06 -14.44 0.28
C LEU A 118 -6.53 -14.29 0.19
N THR A 119 -5.88 -14.18 1.33
CA THR A 119 -4.43 -13.94 1.40
C THR A 119 -3.75 -14.84 2.41
N ALA A 120 -2.62 -15.44 2.01
CA ALA A 120 -1.76 -16.19 2.90
C ALA A 120 -1.04 -15.31 3.95
N SER A 121 -1.09 -13.98 3.80
CA SER A 121 -0.43 -13.05 4.74
C SER A 121 -1.15 -12.91 6.07
N LYS A 122 -2.46 -13.19 6.10
CA LYS A 122 -3.30 -13.18 7.32
C LYS A 122 -4.31 -14.34 7.24
N PRO A 123 -3.88 -15.59 7.51
CA PRO A 123 -4.79 -16.73 7.52
C PRO A 123 -5.96 -16.49 8.50
N GLY A 124 -7.19 -16.72 8.06
CA GLY A 124 -8.38 -16.57 8.90
C GLY A 124 -8.85 -15.11 9.12
N TYR A 125 -8.22 -14.14 8.50
CA TYR A 125 -8.67 -12.74 8.56
C TYR A 125 -9.71 -12.47 7.46
N GLY A 126 -10.90 -12.15 7.84
CA GLY A 126 -11.99 -11.82 6.92
C GLY A 126 -13.19 -12.68 7.07
N PRO A 127 -14.24 -12.50 6.29
CA PRO A 127 -14.27 -12.89 4.87
C PRO A 127 -13.62 -11.89 3.94
N ALA A 128 -13.14 -12.35 2.76
CA ALA A 128 -12.69 -11.47 1.69
C ALA A 128 -13.86 -10.60 1.21
N LEU A 129 -13.57 -9.36 0.89
CA LEU A 129 -14.58 -8.38 0.43
C LEU A 129 -15.09 -8.69 -0.98
N ASP A 130 -14.29 -9.40 -1.78
CA ASP A 130 -14.40 -9.56 -3.22
C ASP A 130 -14.41 -8.21 -4.01
N VAL A 131 -14.61 -8.31 -5.33
CA VAL A 131 -14.63 -7.13 -6.23
C VAL A 131 -15.87 -6.27 -5.96
N ASP A 132 -17.00 -6.88 -5.62
CA ASP A 132 -18.24 -6.18 -5.30
C ASP A 132 -18.12 -5.43 -3.95
N GLY A 133 -17.48 -6.04 -2.97
CA GLY A 133 -17.16 -5.37 -1.70
C GLY A 133 -16.23 -4.18 -1.90
N LEU A 134 -15.20 -4.34 -2.72
CA LEU A 134 -14.32 -3.25 -3.11
C LEU A 134 -15.11 -2.12 -3.78
N ALA A 135 -15.99 -2.42 -4.74
CA ALA A 135 -16.80 -1.43 -5.44
C ALA A 135 -17.74 -0.65 -4.51
N ARG A 136 -18.30 -1.32 -3.49
CA ARG A 136 -19.12 -0.65 -2.46
C ARG A 136 -18.31 0.35 -1.64
N LEU A 137 -17.05 0.04 -1.32
CA LEU A 137 -16.20 0.88 -0.47
C LEU A 137 -15.50 2.00 -1.25
N ALA A 138 -15.04 1.72 -2.47
CA ALA A 138 -14.32 2.68 -3.31
C ALA A 138 -15.13 3.94 -3.63
N ARG A 139 -16.46 3.85 -3.65
CA ARG A 139 -17.37 5.00 -3.89
C ARG A 139 -17.31 6.10 -2.82
N HIS A 140 -16.81 5.78 -1.65
CA HIS A 140 -16.79 6.69 -0.49
C HIS A 140 -15.44 7.39 -0.29
N THR A 141 -14.49 7.17 -1.20
CA THR A 141 -13.16 7.77 -1.12
C THR A 141 -12.61 8.08 -2.52
N PRO A 142 -11.85 9.18 -2.69
CA PRO A 142 -11.29 9.55 -3.98
C PRO A 142 -10.10 8.69 -4.41
N ALA A 143 -9.51 7.89 -3.53
CA ALA A 143 -8.35 7.04 -3.82
C ALA A 143 -8.34 5.77 -2.95
N ALA A 144 -9.10 4.75 -3.38
CA ALA A 144 -9.05 3.42 -2.81
C ALA A 144 -7.98 2.57 -3.50
N TYR A 145 -7.10 1.94 -2.72
CA TYR A 145 -6.17 0.92 -3.20
C TYR A 145 -6.66 -0.45 -2.75
N ALA A 146 -6.84 -1.36 -3.71
CA ALA A 146 -7.19 -2.76 -3.41
C ALA A 146 -5.99 -3.47 -2.78
N LEU A 147 -6.16 -4.02 -1.59
CA LEU A 147 -5.12 -4.76 -0.85
C LEU A 147 -5.65 -6.14 -0.41
N GLY A 148 -4.75 -7.11 -0.39
CA GLY A 148 -4.99 -8.48 0.07
C GLY A 148 -5.31 -9.44 -1.07
N GLY A 149 -4.39 -10.36 -1.31
CA GLY A 149 -4.50 -11.43 -2.31
C GLY A 149 -4.45 -10.99 -3.77
N VAL A 150 -4.33 -9.69 -4.05
CA VAL A 150 -4.31 -9.14 -5.41
C VAL A 150 -3.11 -9.66 -6.20
N GLN A 151 -3.37 -10.25 -7.36
CA GLN A 151 -2.38 -10.68 -8.34
C GLN A 151 -2.39 -9.74 -9.56
N PRO A 152 -1.36 -9.73 -10.43
CA PRO A 152 -1.38 -8.91 -11.64
C PRO A 152 -2.63 -9.13 -12.52
N ALA A 153 -3.15 -10.35 -12.60
CA ALA A 153 -4.36 -10.67 -13.34
C ALA A 153 -5.64 -10.03 -12.77
N ASP A 154 -5.65 -9.70 -11.47
CA ASP A 154 -6.82 -9.14 -10.78
C ASP A 154 -6.90 -7.61 -10.88
N VAL A 155 -5.82 -6.96 -11.33
CA VAL A 155 -5.70 -5.49 -11.36
C VAL A 155 -6.82 -4.87 -12.17
N GLY A 156 -7.12 -5.41 -13.36
CA GLY A 156 -8.20 -4.89 -14.21
C GLY A 156 -9.56 -4.91 -13.52
N ALA A 157 -9.89 -6.01 -12.82
CA ALA A 157 -11.13 -6.13 -12.06
C ALA A 157 -11.19 -5.14 -10.88
N CYS A 158 -10.06 -4.92 -10.18
CA CYS A 158 -10.00 -3.93 -9.11
C CYS A 158 -10.22 -2.50 -9.62
N LEU A 159 -9.61 -2.14 -10.75
CA LEU A 159 -9.79 -0.81 -11.36
C LEU A 159 -11.24 -0.62 -11.86
N ALA A 160 -11.83 -1.64 -12.50
CA ALA A 160 -13.23 -1.62 -12.93
C ALA A 160 -14.20 -1.47 -11.74
N ALA A 161 -13.84 -1.97 -10.55
CA ALA A 161 -14.57 -1.76 -9.31
C ALA A 161 -14.40 -0.36 -8.70
N GLY A 162 -13.65 0.54 -9.34
CA GLY A 162 -13.44 1.91 -8.89
C GLY A 162 -12.21 2.10 -7.98
N ALA A 163 -11.34 1.11 -7.86
CA ALA A 163 -10.07 1.32 -7.19
C ALA A 163 -9.20 2.29 -8.01
N TYR A 164 -8.50 3.19 -7.33
CA TYR A 164 -7.49 4.05 -7.94
C TYR A 164 -6.23 3.26 -8.33
N GLY A 165 -5.93 2.23 -7.57
CA GLY A 165 -4.75 1.40 -7.78
C GLY A 165 -4.77 0.15 -6.90
N VAL A 166 -3.64 -0.50 -6.81
CA VAL A 166 -3.47 -1.71 -6.00
C VAL A 166 -2.31 -1.56 -5.01
N ALA A 167 -2.45 -2.21 -3.88
CA ALA A 167 -1.43 -2.31 -2.85
C ALA A 167 -1.01 -3.78 -2.69
N VAL A 168 0.28 -4.05 -2.73
CA VAL A 168 0.83 -5.41 -2.76
C VAL A 168 1.94 -5.57 -1.74
N MET A 169 2.05 -6.75 -1.13
CA MET A 169 3.05 -7.07 -0.14
C MET A 169 3.74 -8.40 -0.46
N GLY A 170 3.12 -9.52 -0.09
CA GLY A 170 3.71 -10.84 -0.16
C GLY A 170 4.31 -11.23 -1.51
N PRO A 171 3.60 -11.08 -2.64
CA PRO A 171 4.15 -11.41 -3.95
C PRO A 171 5.43 -10.63 -4.28
N VAL A 172 5.46 -9.31 -4.02
CA VAL A 172 6.62 -8.45 -4.32
C VAL A 172 7.77 -8.69 -3.33
N MET A 173 7.48 -9.00 -2.06
CA MET A 173 8.53 -9.37 -1.10
C MET A 173 9.19 -10.70 -1.47
N ALA A 174 8.45 -11.64 -2.05
CA ALA A 174 8.99 -12.90 -2.54
C ALA A 174 9.73 -12.76 -3.88
N ASP A 175 9.17 -12.00 -4.83
CA ASP A 175 9.79 -11.68 -6.12
C ASP A 175 9.51 -10.21 -6.51
N PRO A 176 10.46 -9.29 -6.27
CA PRO A 176 10.29 -7.87 -6.58
C PRO A 176 10.15 -7.55 -8.08
N ARG A 177 10.51 -8.47 -8.98
CA ARG A 177 10.33 -8.29 -10.43
C ARG A 177 8.86 -8.29 -10.85
N LEU A 178 7.98 -8.84 -10.00
CA LEU A 178 6.53 -8.77 -10.23
C LEU A 178 5.98 -7.33 -10.28
N VAL A 179 6.72 -6.34 -9.76
CA VAL A 179 6.38 -4.91 -9.92
C VAL A 179 6.11 -4.57 -11.38
N ALA A 180 6.94 -5.04 -12.32
CA ALA A 180 6.75 -4.77 -13.75
C ALA A 180 5.41 -5.34 -14.27
N ALA A 181 5.01 -6.54 -13.82
CA ALA A 181 3.74 -7.14 -14.21
C ALA A 181 2.53 -6.36 -13.65
N TYR A 182 2.60 -5.90 -12.40
CA TYR A 182 1.55 -5.04 -11.83
C TYR A 182 1.44 -3.71 -12.57
N LEU A 183 2.56 -3.07 -12.89
CA LEU A 183 2.56 -1.80 -13.62
C LEU A 183 2.02 -1.97 -15.04
N SER A 184 2.37 -3.04 -15.73
CA SER A 184 1.80 -3.37 -17.04
C SER A 184 0.29 -3.55 -16.98
N ALA A 185 -0.20 -4.27 -15.96
CA ALA A 185 -1.64 -4.48 -15.76
C ALA A 185 -2.38 -3.17 -15.42
N LEU A 186 -1.77 -2.26 -14.65
CA LEU A 186 -2.33 -0.94 -14.34
C LEU A 186 -2.44 -0.04 -15.58
N GLN A 187 -1.51 -0.17 -16.54
CA GLN A 187 -1.51 0.60 -17.78
C GLN A 187 -2.45 0.04 -18.85
N ALA A 188 -2.78 -1.25 -18.79
CA ALA A 188 -3.61 -1.93 -19.77
C ALA A 188 -5.09 -1.53 -19.72
N VAL A 189 -5.55 -0.90 -18.64
CA VAL A 189 -6.94 -0.43 -18.48
C VAL A 189 -7.02 1.01 -18.99
N PRO A 190 -7.78 1.28 -20.07
CA PRO A 190 -7.99 2.65 -20.55
C PRO A 190 -8.69 3.49 -19.47
N ALA A 191 -8.26 4.75 -19.35
CA ALA A 191 -8.81 5.73 -18.41
C ALA A 191 -10.29 6.06 -18.71
#